data_721fd129e8bde93b12953f247bfd71db
#
_entry.id   721fd129e8bde93b12953f247bfd71db
#
_cell.length_a   1.000
_cell.length_b   1.000
_cell.length_c   1.000
_cell.angle_alpha   90.00
_cell.angle_beta   90.00
_cell.angle_gamma   90.00
#
_symmetry.space_group_name_H-M   'P 1'
#
loop_
_entity.id
_entity.type
_entity.pdbx_description
1 polymer ?
#
loop_
_entity_poly.entity_id
_entity_poly.type
_entity_poly.pdbx_seq_one_letter_code
_entity_poly.pdbx_strand_id
1 'polypeptide(L)'
;MCADVPVCLNESPIVHGVGKGEMVDVICSVSANPKAVTFEWTFNNSAEFIRVPGKRALTEKNGTTSKLTYTPKTDKDYGTLMCSATNEVGRQRNPCIFHIILAGKFNHGFDILQINVTS
;
A
#
# COMPACT_ATOMS: atom_id res chain seq x y z
N MET A 1 -25.33 2.24 17.01
CA MET A 1 -24.19 2.32 16.13
C MET A 1 -23.36 1.05 16.23
N CYS A 2 -23.09 0.40 15.10
CA CYS A 2 -22.42 -0.89 15.12
C CYS A 2 -20.92 -0.74 15.05
N ALA A 3 -20.20 -1.57 15.82
CA ALA A 3 -18.77 -1.67 15.71
C ALA A 3 -18.44 -2.52 14.46
N ASP A 4 -17.44 -2.12 13.75
CA ASP A 4 -17.04 -2.78 12.50
C ASP A 4 -15.54 -2.95 12.41
N VAL A 5 -15.14 -4.02 11.74
CA VAL A 5 -13.74 -4.18 11.36
C VAL A 5 -13.36 -3.05 10.39
N PRO A 6 -12.08 -2.70 10.30
CA PRO A 6 -11.66 -1.65 9.37
C PRO A 6 -11.95 -2.01 7.92
N VAL A 7 -12.22 -0.98 7.14
CA VAL A 7 -12.50 -1.12 5.70
C VAL A 7 -11.68 -0.06 4.97
N CYS A 8 -11.10 -0.46 3.85
CA CYS A 8 -10.29 0.45 3.06
C CYS A 8 -11.14 1.57 2.48
N LEU A 9 -10.71 2.81 2.68
CA LEU A 9 -11.39 3.97 2.11
C LEU A 9 -10.92 4.26 0.69
N ASN A 10 -9.72 3.83 0.35
CA ASN A 10 -9.18 4.04 -0.98
C ASN A 10 -9.88 3.13 -1.97
N GLU A 11 -10.07 3.61 -3.18
CA GLU A 11 -10.41 2.69 -4.25
C GLU A 11 -9.18 1.83 -4.52
N SER A 12 -9.38 0.55 -4.48
CA SER A 12 -8.27 -0.39 -4.57
C SER A 12 -8.42 -1.21 -5.85
N PRO A 13 -7.33 -1.53 -6.53
CA PRO A 13 -5.96 -1.15 -6.20
C PRO A 13 -5.58 0.22 -6.73
N ILE A 14 -4.58 0.82 -6.10
CA ILE A 14 -3.98 2.06 -6.55
C ILE A 14 -2.62 1.72 -7.14
N VAL A 15 -2.27 2.35 -8.25
CA VAL A 15 -1.00 2.11 -8.92
C VAL A 15 -0.10 3.33 -8.78
N HIS A 16 1.13 3.09 -8.33
CA HIS A 16 2.16 4.12 -8.24
C HIS A 16 3.29 3.78 -9.20
N GLY A 17 3.60 4.71 -10.11
CA GLY A 17 4.77 4.58 -10.97
C GLY A 17 5.93 5.30 -10.31
N VAL A 18 7.00 4.57 -10.02
CA VAL A 18 8.13 5.11 -9.25
C VAL A 18 9.44 4.69 -9.91
N GLY A 19 10.34 5.65 -10.12
CA GLY A 19 11.66 5.34 -10.63
C GLY A 19 12.54 4.72 -9.58
N LYS A 20 13.57 4.03 -10.00
CA LYS A 20 14.53 3.44 -9.07
C LYS A 20 15.22 4.55 -8.28
N GLY A 21 15.24 4.40 -6.97
CA GLY A 21 15.83 5.38 -6.09
C GLY A 21 14.92 6.55 -5.75
N GLU A 22 13.75 6.62 -6.34
CA GLU A 22 12.78 7.66 -6.01
C GLU A 22 11.92 7.24 -4.83
N MET A 23 11.56 8.20 -4.03
CA MET A 23 10.76 7.97 -2.84
C MET A 23 9.30 8.24 -3.14
N VAL A 24 8.43 7.38 -2.66
CA VAL A 24 6.99 7.58 -2.80
C VAL A 24 6.34 7.39 -1.43
N ASP A 25 5.36 8.21 -1.13
CA ASP A 25 4.55 8.05 0.07
C ASP A 25 3.26 7.31 -0.31
N VAL A 26 3.08 6.16 0.30
CA VAL A 26 1.90 5.33 0.05
C VAL A 26 0.97 5.52 1.23
N ILE A 27 -0.23 6.00 0.94
CA ILE A 27 -1.19 6.40 1.98
C ILE A 27 -2.29 5.37 2.07
N CYS A 28 -2.46 4.79 3.25
CA CYS A 28 -3.50 3.81 3.52
C CYS A 28 -4.47 4.40 4.52
N SER A 29 -5.70 4.61 4.10
CA SER A 29 -6.75 5.15 4.97
C SER A 29 -7.88 4.16 5.09
N VAL A 30 -8.36 3.99 6.32
CA VAL A 30 -9.44 3.05 6.58
C VAL A 30 -10.55 3.73 7.38
N SER A 31 -11.74 3.19 7.24
CA SER A 31 -12.87 3.52 8.10
C SER A 31 -12.96 2.42 9.14
N ALA A 32 -13.07 2.78 10.40
CA ALA A 32 -13.07 1.81 11.48
C ALA A 32 -13.90 2.31 12.65
N ASN A 33 -14.54 1.37 13.31
CA ASN A 33 -15.27 1.66 14.55
C ASN A 33 -15.12 0.47 15.48
N PRO A 34 -14.34 0.58 16.57
CA PRO A 34 -13.62 1.78 17.04
C PRO A 34 -12.48 2.21 16.11
N LYS A 35 -12.11 3.47 16.22
CA LYS A 35 -11.08 4.07 15.36
C LYS A 35 -9.66 3.70 15.75
N ALA A 36 -9.46 3.16 16.94
CA ALA A 36 -8.12 2.76 17.35
C ALA A 36 -7.72 1.51 16.57
N VAL A 37 -6.81 1.66 15.64
CA VAL A 37 -6.38 0.57 14.78
C VAL A 37 -4.87 0.43 14.82
N THR A 38 -4.40 -0.79 14.52
CA THR A 38 -3.00 -1.05 14.26
C THR A 38 -2.88 -1.44 12.80
N PHE A 39 -1.82 -0.97 12.15
CA PHE A 39 -1.60 -1.22 10.74
C PHE A 39 -0.49 -2.23 10.53
N GLU A 40 -0.65 -3.05 9.51
CA GLU A 40 0.39 -3.97 9.07
C GLU A 40 0.56 -3.81 7.56
N TRP A 41 1.80 -3.62 7.14
CA TRP A 41 2.14 -3.51 5.74
C TRP A 41 2.89 -4.75 5.30
N THR A 42 2.52 -5.29 4.14
CA THR A 42 3.21 -6.42 3.56
C THR A 42 3.56 -6.11 2.12
N PHE A 43 4.60 -6.77 1.64
CA PHE A 43 5.06 -6.63 0.26
C PHE A 43 5.12 -7.99 -0.39
N ASN A 44 4.62 -8.06 -1.62
CA ASN A 44 4.56 -9.28 -2.38
C ASN A 44 5.04 -9.03 -3.80
N ASN A 45 5.99 -9.83 -4.27
CA ASN A 45 6.36 -9.84 -5.67
C ASN A 45 6.36 -11.30 -6.15
N SER A 46 6.85 -11.55 -7.36
CA SER A 46 6.81 -12.90 -7.91
C SER A 46 7.71 -13.88 -7.16
N ALA A 47 8.65 -13.37 -6.38
CA ALA A 47 9.65 -14.21 -5.72
C ALA A 47 9.44 -14.36 -4.23
N GLU A 48 8.81 -13.36 -3.58
CA GLU A 48 8.74 -13.39 -2.12
C GLU A 48 7.56 -12.61 -1.58
N PHE A 49 7.24 -12.91 -0.33
CA PHE A 49 6.22 -12.22 0.44
C PHE A 49 6.84 -11.86 1.78
N ILE A 50 6.91 -10.57 2.10
CA ILE A 50 7.55 -10.12 3.32
C ILE A 50 6.70 -9.12 4.06
N ARG A 51 6.92 -9.05 5.37
CA ARG A 51 6.29 -8.04 6.20
C ARG A 51 7.22 -6.82 6.23
N VAL A 52 6.65 -5.64 5.94
CA VAL A 52 7.41 -4.41 5.97
C VAL A 52 7.60 -3.98 7.42
N PRO A 53 8.81 -3.65 7.86
CA PRO A 53 9.03 -3.22 9.25
C PRO A 53 8.17 -2.01 9.61
N GLY A 54 7.56 -2.06 10.79
CA GLY A 54 6.65 -1.01 11.22
C GLY A 54 7.27 0.36 11.34
N LYS A 55 8.59 0.42 11.55
CA LYS A 55 9.27 1.71 11.67
C LYS A 55 9.30 2.49 10.37
N ARG A 56 8.98 1.86 9.25
CA ARG A 56 8.93 2.55 7.97
C ARG A 56 7.59 3.23 7.73
N ALA A 57 6.60 2.92 8.53
CA ALA A 57 5.27 3.48 8.38
C ALA A 57 4.94 4.38 9.55
N LEU A 58 4.22 5.44 9.28
CA LEU A 58 3.81 6.41 10.28
C LEU A 58 2.29 6.47 10.33
N THR A 59 1.73 6.32 11.52
CA THR A 59 0.28 6.49 11.69
C THR A 59 -0.01 7.96 11.92
N GLU A 60 -0.96 8.49 11.15
CA GLU A 60 -1.34 9.89 11.26
C GLU A 60 -2.12 10.15 12.54
N LYS A 61 -2.29 11.42 12.89
CA LYS A 61 -2.94 11.81 14.13
C LYS A 61 -4.37 11.32 14.24
N ASN A 62 -5.06 11.17 13.12
CA ASN A 62 -6.44 10.67 13.15
C ASN A 62 -6.53 9.21 13.55
N GLY A 63 -5.40 8.49 13.54
CA GLY A 63 -5.36 7.10 13.95
C GLY A 63 -5.82 6.10 12.90
N THR A 64 -6.41 6.56 11.80
CA THR A 64 -6.97 5.68 10.78
C THR A 64 -6.25 5.81 9.43
N THR A 65 -5.13 6.48 9.42
CA THR A 65 -4.33 6.63 8.20
C THR A 65 -2.89 6.26 8.51
N SER A 66 -2.31 5.41 7.68
CA SER A 66 -0.90 5.04 7.78
C SER A 66 -0.20 5.47 6.50
N LYS A 67 0.96 6.06 6.64
CA LYS A 67 1.78 6.49 5.52
C LYS A 67 3.06 5.68 5.52
N LEU A 68 3.32 4.98 4.44
CA LEU A 68 4.55 4.22 4.25
C LEU A 68 5.41 4.94 3.22
N THR A 69 6.61 5.31 3.64
CA THR A 69 7.56 5.90 2.70
C THR A 69 8.36 4.76 2.08
N TYR A 70 8.30 4.65 0.76
CA TYR A 70 8.86 3.52 0.06
C TYR A 70 9.79 3.98 -1.05
N THR A 71 10.97 3.36 -1.13
CA THR A 71 11.97 3.71 -2.15
C THR A 71 12.44 2.42 -2.81
N PRO A 72 11.94 2.11 -4.01
CA PRO A 72 12.42 0.93 -4.72
C PRO A 72 13.84 1.19 -5.24
N LYS A 73 14.76 0.31 -4.92
CA LYS A 73 16.16 0.46 -5.32
C LYS A 73 16.57 -0.55 -6.37
N THR A 74 15.91 -1.69 -6.41
CA THR A 74 16.22 -2.75 -7.38
C THR A 74 14.93 -3.21 -8.02
N ASP A 75 15.06 -4.03 -9.07
CA ASP A 75 13.89 -4.58 -9.75
C ASP A 75 13.02 -5.41 -8.81
N LYS A 76 13.62 -6.01 -7.80
CA LYS A 76 12.88 -6.83 -6.85
C LYS A 76 12.01 -6.03 -5.91
N ASP A 77 12.21 -4.71 -5.85
CA ASP A 77 11.44 -3.86 -4.96
C ASP A 77 10.11 -3.41 -5.58
N TYR A 78 9.87 -3.78 -6.82
CA TYR A 78 8.60 -3.52 -7.47
C TYR A 78 7.67 -4.71 -7.28
N GLY A 79 6.42 -4.41 -6.97
CA GLY A 79 5.44 -5.44 -6.69
C GLY A 79 4.21 -4.84 -6.06
N THR A 80 3.62 -5.57 -5.12
CA THR A 80 2.36 -5.16 -4.50
C THR A 80 2.56 -4.94 -3.01
N LEU A 81 2.20 -3.74 -2.55
CA LEU A 81 2.10 -3.44 -1.13
C LEU A 81 0.67 -3.62 -0.69
N MET A 82 0.47 -4.22 0.46
CA MET A 82 -0.83 -4.38 1.05
C MET A 82 -0.82 -3.82 2.46
N CYS A 83 -1.87 -3.08 2.78
CA CYS A 83 -2.04 -2.46 4.08
C CYS A 83 -3.29 -3.05 4.73
N SER A 84 -3.13 -3.61 5.91
CA SER A 84 -4.24 -4.16 6.67
C SER A 84 -4.31 -3.52 8.04
N ALA A 85 -5.50 -3.16 8.46
CA ALA A 85 -5.72 -2.58 9.78
C ALA A 85 -6.52 -3.55 10.64
N THR A 86 -6.29 -3.47 11.94
CA THR A 86 -6.99 -4.29 12.93
C THR A 86 -7.46 -3.39 14.05
N ASN A 87 -8.72 -3.53 14.44
CA ASN A 87 -9.23 -2.88 15.65
C ASN A 87 -9.73 -3.98 16.59
N GLU A 88 -10.38 -3.60 17.69
CA GLU A 88 -10.82 -4.61 18.67
C GLU A 88 -11.91 -5.53 18.13
N VAL A 89 -12.59 -5.14 17.08
CA VAL A 89 -13.59 -6.00 16.45
C VAL A 89 -12.92 -7.10 15.63
N GLY A 90 -11.81 -6.76 14.95
CA GLY A 90 -11.10 -7.75 14.16
C GLY A 90 -10.25 -7.13 13.10
N ARG A 91 -9.69 -8.00 12.25
CA ARG A 91 -8.81 -7.61 11.18
C ARG A 91 -9.63 -7.27 9.93
N GLN A 92 -9.16 -6.29 9.19
CA GLN A 92 -9.71 -5.91 7.90
C GLN A 92 -9.81 -7.13 6.99
N ARG A 93 -10.95 -7.28 6.32
CA ARG A 93 -11.18 -8.46 5.48
C ARG A 93 -10.43 -8.39 4.17
N ASN A 94 -10.44 -7.23 3.54
CA ASN A 94 -9.77 -7.03 2.26
C ASN A 94 -8.77 -5.90 2.44
N PRO A 95 -7.47 -6.18 2.31
CA PRO A 95 -6.46 -5.13 2.51
C PRO A 95 -6.53 -4.07 1.43
N CYS A 96 -6.01 -2.89 1.75
CA CYS A 96 -5.80 -1.87 0.73
C CYS A 96 -4.60 -2.28 -0.10
N ILE A 97 -4.74 -2.26 -1.41
CA ILE A 97 -3.74 -2.79 -2.34
C ILE A 97 -3.13 -1.66 -3.16
N PHE A 98 -1.80 -1.66 -3.21
CA PHE A 98 -1.04 -0.67 -3.96
C PHE A 98 -0.02 -1.38 -4.82
N HIS A 99 -0.08 -1.15 -6.13
CA HIS A 99 0.89 -1.72 -7.06
C HIS A 99 1.99 -0.71 -7.28
N ILE A 100 3.22 -1.11 -7.01
CA ILE A 100 4.39 -0.27 -7.23
C ILE A 100 5.06 -0.77 -8.51
N ILE A 101 5.00 0.04 -9.54
CA ILE A 101 5.56 -0.33 -10.84
C ILE A 101 6.66 0.67 -11.22
N LEU A 102 7.56 0.23 -12.08
CA LEU A 102 8.63 1.08 -12.55
C LEU A 102 8.07 2.16 -13.45
N ALA A 103 8.30 3.41 -13.09
CA ALA A 103 7.92 4.52 -13.94
C ALA A 103 8.87 4.54 -15.13
N GLY A 104 8.29 4.53 -16.33
CA GLY A 104 9.10 4.59 -17.52
C GLY A 104 9.77 5.95 -17.64
N LYS A 105 11.00 5.92 -18.10
CA LYS A 105 11.70 7.16 -18.40
C LYS A 105 11.43 7.58 -19.83
N PHE A 106 10.49 6.94 -20.43
CA PHE A 106 10.15 7.18 -21.82
C PHE A 106 9.27 8.39 -21.91
N ASN A 107 9.29 8.98 -23.04
CA ASN A 107 8.57 10.22 -23.25
C ASN A 107 7.09 10.03 -23.35
N HIS A 108 6.67 8.82 -23.60
CA HIS A 108 5.27 8.54 -23.82
C HIS A 108 4.80 7.62 -22.71
N GLY A 109 3.72 7.97 -22.10
CA GLY A 109 3.25 7.24 -20.93
C GLY A 109 2.66 5.88 -21.21
N PHE A 110 2.50 5.51 -22.48
CA PHE A 110 1.87 4.23 -22.74
C PHE A 110 2.73 3.04 -22.34
N ASP A 111 3.99 3.25 -22.03
CA ASP A 111 4.80 2.19 -21.49
C ASP A 111 4.26 1.71 -20.17
N ILE A 112 3.73 2.61 -19.38
CA ILE A 112 3.10 2.24 -18.14
C ILE A 112 1.84 1.43 -18.41
N LEU A 113 1.11 1.81 -19.43
CA LEU A 113 -0.10 1.07 -19.81
C LEU A 113 0.23 -0.34 -20.25
N GLN A 114 1.35 -0.52 -20.93
CA GLN A 114 1.77 -1.84 -21.36
C GLN A 114 2.07 -2.73 -20.18
N ILE A 115 2.69 -2.17 -19.16
CA ILE A 115 2.94 -2.92 -17.93
C ILE A 115 1.62 -3.38 -17.32
N ASN A 116 0.64 -2.51 -17.28
CA ASN A 116 -0.67 -2.85 -16.74
C ASN A 116 -1.35 -3.94 -17.53
N VAL A 117 -1.20 -3.90 -18.83
CA VAL A 117 -1.85 -4.87 -19.70
C VAL A 117 -1.26 -6.26 -19.51
N THR A 118 0.02 -6.31 -19.26
CA THR A 118 0.70 -7.60 -19.12
C THR A 118 0.64 -8.17 -17.73
N SER A 119 0.20 -7.42 -16.78
CA SER A 119 0.13 -7.89 -15.39
C SER A 119 -1.13 -8.66 -15.08
#